data_f7a69dfdfbc6025bbe39f4a2e60694ec
#
_entry.id   f7a69dfdfbc6025bbe39f4a2e60694ec
#
_cell.length_a   1.000
_cell.length_b   1.000
_cell.length_c   1.000
_cell.angle_alpha   90.00
_cell.angle_beta   90.00
_cell.angle_gamma   90.00
#
_symmetry.space_group_name_H-M   'P 1'
#
loop_
_entity.id
_entity.type
_entity.pdbx_description
1 polymer ?
#
loop_
_entity_poly.entity_id
_entity_poly.type
_entity_poly.pdbx_seq_one_letter_code
_entity_poly.pdbx_strand_id
1 'polypeptide(L)'
;MKIVIGIPAFNEEKNIARILLQLKKISQNIIVCDDGSNDLTAEIAEGLGAIVVRHKRNLGYGAGIRTIFLKAKEITADVLITFDADGQHRIQDINTVLDPILKNEADIVIGSRFLNNNTKIPKYRKVGIKTITSITNSSIGKKLSDSQSGFRSYNKKTLDKIIPSESGMGVSTEILIKATKEKLRITEVPIIVSYEGNTSTHNPISHGMSVILSTMKFTSIERPLTFYGIPGIILFSIGLFFMVWTLQIFSESRQIVTNITLIGIGSVMIGILFLMTAIILYSTVSVVREKRDY
;
A
#
# COMPACT_ATOMS: atom_id res chain seq x y z
N MET A 1 -21.19 -20.06 3.07
CA MET A 1 -20.09 -19.14 2.73
C MET A 1 -19.40 -18.73 4.03
N LYS A 2 -18.08 -18.92 4.12
CA LYS A 2 -17.27 -18.64 5.31
C LYS A 2 -16.69 -17.24 5.21
N ILE A 3 -17.31 -16.30 5.95
CA ILE A 3 -16.83 -14.93 6.09
C ILE A 3 -15.87 -14.89 7.27
N VAL A 4 -14.67 -14.38 7.04
CA VAL A 4 -13.61 -14.21 8.04
C VAL A 4 -13.32 -12.73 8.20
N ILE A 5 -13.20 -12.26 9.45
CA ILE A 5 -12.78 -10.89 9.75
C ILE A 5 -11.35 -10.95 10.29
N GLY A 6 -10.41 -10.26 9.65
CA GLY A 6 -9.02 -10.20 10.04
C GLY A 6 -8.66 -8.86 10.66
N ILE A 7 -8.06 -8.87 11.83
CA ILE A 7 -7.73 -7.69 12.63
C ILE A 7 -6.21 -7.68 12.89
N PRO A 8 -5.43 -6.79 12.26
CA PRO A 8 -4.08 -6.52 12.70
C PRO A 8 -4.13 -5.69 13.99
N ALA A 9 -3.40 -6.10 15.02
CA ALA A 9 -3.39 -5.44 16.32
C ALA A 9 -1.98 -5.29 16.87
N PHE A 10 -1.69 -4.15 17.49
CA PHE A 10 -0.46 -3.89 18.24
C PHE A 10 -0.72 -2.91 19.36
N ASN A 11 -0.66 -3.37 20.63
CA ASN A 11 -0.95 -2.61 21.84
C ASN A 11 -2.36 -1.97 21.82
N GLU A 12 -3.38 -2.80 21.59
CA GLU A 12 -4.78 -2.39 21.47
C GLU A 12 -5.68 -2.98 22.58
N GLU A 13 -5.12 -3.28 23.77
CA GLU A 13 -5.89 -3.84 24.89
C GLU A 13 -7.14 -3.04 25.26
N LYS A 14 -7.10 -1.71 25.07
CA LYS A 14 -8.22 -0.80 25.38
C LYS A 14 -9.39 -0.92 24.41
N ASN A 15 -9.13 -1.34 23.17
CA ASN A 15 -10.11 -1.33 22.11
C ASN A 15 -10.56 -2.74 21.68
N ILE A 16 -9.64 -3.72 21.72
CA ILE A 16 -9.82 -5.03 21.11
C ILE A 16 -11.05 -5.78 21.64
N ALA A 17 -11.31 -5.71 22.97
CA ALA A 17 -12.46 -6.38 23.57
C ALA A 17 -13.79 -5.87 23.01
N ARG A 18 -13.95 -4.55 22.97
CA ARG A 18 -15.16 -3.90 22.45
C ARG A 18 -15.40 -4.25 20.99
N ILE A 19 -14.34 -4.23 20.18
CA ILE A 19 -14.39 -4.51 18.74
C ILE A 19 -14.80 -5.97 18.52
N LEU A 20 -14.14 -6.93 19.20
CA LEU A 20 -14.42 -8.35 19.06
C LEU A 20 -15.85 -8.69 19.44
N LEU A 21 -16.36 -8.16 20.58
CA LEU A 21 -17.74 -8.40 21.02
C LEU A 21 -18.79 -7.91 20.01
N GLN A 22 -18.48 -6.85 19.28
CA GLN A 22 -19.38 -6.35 18.25
C GLN A 22 -19.25 -7.13 16.93
N LEU A 23 -18.03 -7.48 16.52
CA LEU A 23 -17.78 -8.23 15.28
C LEU A 23 -18.30 -9.67 15.35
N LYS A 24 -18.32 -10.29 16.54
CA LYS A 24 -18.91 -11.61 16.77
C LYS A 24 -20.41 -11.69 16.46
N LYS A 25 -21.13 -10.58 16.46
CA LYS A 25 -22.52 -10.52 16.02
C LYS A 25 -22.66 -10.69 14.50
N ILE A 26 -21.56 -10.51 13.76
CA ILE A 26 -21.54 -10.58 12.28
C ILE A 26 -20.88 -11.88 11.81
N SER A 27 -19.74 -12.24 12.41
CA SER A 27 -19.02 -13.48 12.08
C SER A 27 -18.41 -14.11 13.33
N GLN A 28 -18.49 -15.44 13.42
CA GLN A 28 -17.80 -16.20 14.45
C GLN A 28 -16.31 -16.48 14.07
N ASN A 29 -15.93 -16.27 12.81
CA ASN A 29 -14.58 -16.52 12.33
C ASN A 29 -13.79 -15.21 12.34
N ILE A 30 -13.16 -14.89 13.47
CA ILE A 30 -12.33 -13.69 13.60
C ILE A 30 -10.87 -14.13 13.80
N ILE A 31 -9.98 -13.59 12.98
CA ILE A 31 -8.53 -13.75 13.10
C ILE A 31 -7.98 -12.45 13.65
N VAL A 32 -7.25 -12.53 14.75
CA VAL A 32 -6.44 -11.40 15.27
C VAL A 32 -4.97 -11.73 15.04
N CYS A 33 -4.28 -10.89 14.30
CA CYS A 33 -2.82 -10.93 14.22
C CYS A 33 -2.25 -9.94 15.22
N ASP A 34 -1.78 -10.47 16.35
CA ASP A 34 -1.04 -9.68 17.35
C ASP A 34 0.40 -9.49 16.88
N ASP A 35 0.77 -8.28 16.52
CA ASP A 35 2.09 -7.95 15.98
C ASP A 35 3.14 -7.73 17.09
N GLY A 36 3.16 -8.63 18.08
CA GLY A 36 4.12 -8.60 19.18
C GLY A 36 3.81 -7.53 20.24
N SER A 37 2.54 -7.41 20.64
CA SER A 37 2.12 -6.50 21.71
C SER A 37 2.81 -6.80 23.04
N ASN A 38 3.01 -5.76 23.83
CA ASN A 38 3.54 -5.83 25.19
C ASN A 38 2.44 -5.68 26.26
N ASP A 39 1.19 -5.53 25.85
CA ASP A 39 0.00 -5.41 26.68
C ASP A 39 -0.86 -6.68 26.58
N LEU A 40 -2.08 -6.65 27.11
CA LEU A 40 -2.99 -7.79 27.14
C LEU A 40 -3.80 -7.99 25.84
N THR A 41 -3.37 -7.40 24.73
CA THR A 41 -4.13 -7.48 23.43
C THR A 41 -4.40 -8.92 23.02
N ALA A 42 -3.37 -9.77 23.02
CA ALA A 42 -3.49 -11.16 22.56
C ALA A 42 -4.35 -11.99 23.52
N GLU A 43 -4.09 -11.88 24.82
CA GLU A 43 -4.79 -12.63 25.87
C GLU A 43 -6.30 -12.30 25.88
N ILE A 44 -6.65 -11.02 25.70
CA ILE A 44 -8.07 -10.60 25.60
C ILE A 44 -8.69 -11.17 24.33
N ALA A 45 -7.99 -11.15 23.20
CA ALA A 45 -8.50 -11.68 21.95
C ALA A 45 -8.72 -13.20 22.01
N GLU A 46 -7.79 -13.96 22.60
CA GLU A 46 -7.91 -15.40 22.86
C GLU A 46 -9.06 -15.71 23.80
N GLY A 47 -9.15 -15.02 24.93
CA GLY A 47 -10.23 -15.17 25.90
C GLY A 47 -11.61 -14.89 25.32
N LEU A 48 -11.71 -14.03 24.34
CA LEU A 48 -12.93 -13.78 23.56
C LEU A 48 -13.12 -14.77 22.40
N GLY A 49 -12.28 -15.80 22.24
CA GLY A 49 -12.41 -16.86 21.26
C GLY A 49 -12.15 -16.42 19.82
N ALA A 50 -11.27 -15.46 19.61
CA ALA A 50 -10.69 -15.18 18.30
C ALA A 50 -9.56 -16.19 17.98
N ILE A 51 -9.30 -16.42 16.69
CA ILE A 51 -8.11 -17.15 16.25
C ILE A 51 -6.94 -16.18 16.30
N VAL A 52 -6.08 -16.30 17.33
CA VAL A 52 -4.95 -15.40 17.49
C VAL A 52 -3.70 -15.98 16.86
N VAL A 53 -3.00 -15.16 16.04
CA VAL A 53 -1.66 -15.45 15.53
C VAL A 53 -0.72 -14.39 16.06
N ARG A 54 0.24 -14.80 16.91
CA ARG A 54 1.14 -13.86 17.60
C ARG A 54 2.52 -13.84 16.96
N HIS A 55 3.02 -12.65 16.62
CA HIS A 55 4.40 -12.46 16.21
C HIS A 55 5.31 -12.32 17.44
N LYS A 56 6.56 -12.81 17.33
CA LYS A 56 7.55 -12.72 18.43
C LYS A 56 8.00 -11.28 18.73
N ARG A 57 7.81 -10.36 17.78
CA ARG A 57 8.13 -8.93 17.86
C ARG A 57 7.31 -8.18 16.84
N ASN A 58 7.26 -6.86 16.96
CA ASN A 58 6.61 -6.02 15.93
C ASN A 58 7.34 -6.16 14.58
N LEU A 59 6.61 -6.65 13.58
CA LEU A 59 7.07 -6.84 12.20
C LEU A 59 6.45 -5.81 11.24
N GLY A 60 5.48 -5.03 11.72
CA GLY A 60 4.78 -3.99 10.99
C GLY A 60 3.41 -4.40 10.45
N TYR A 61 2.58 -3.38 10.21
CA TYR A 61 1.18 -3.55 9.77
C TYR A 61 1.01 -4.51 8.59
N GLY A 62 1.86 -4.40 7.58
CA GLY A 62 1.80 -5.26 6.40
C GLY A 62 2.13 -6.72 6.70
N ALA A 63 3.04 -7.00 7.65
CA ALA A 63 3.30 -8.35 8.11
C ALA A 63 2.06 -8.95 8.80
N GLY A 64 1.35 -8.15 9.60
CA GLY A 64 0.07 -8.52 10.19
C GLY A 64 -0.98 -8.86 9.13
N ILE A 65 -1.14 -8.02 8.11
CA ILE A 65 -2.04 -8.29 6.97
C ILE A 65 -1.66 -9.57 6.24
N ARG A 66 -0.35 -9.78 5.97
CA ARG A 66 0.13 -11.03 5.35
C ARG A 66 -0.26 -12.25 6.16
N THR A 67 -0.04 -12.23 7.48
CA THR A 67 -0.38 -13.32 8.38
C THR A 67 -1.88 -13.61 8.36
N ILE A 68 -2.71 -12.56 8.35
CA ILE A 68 -4.17 -12.69 8.22
C ILE A 68 -4.56 -13.35 6.90
N PHE A 69 -3.97 -12.94 5.76
CA PHE A 69 -4.24 -13.53 4.46
C PHE A 69 -3.89 -15.03 4.43
N LEU A 70 -2.71 -15.39 4.95
CA LEU A 70 -2.28 -16.78 5.00
C LEU A 70 -3.19 -17.63 5.90
N LYS A 71 -3.58 -17.10 7.07
CA LYS A 71 -4.48 -17.80 7.99
C LYS A 71 -5.89 -17.91 7.45
N ALA A 72 -6.42 -16.87 6.79
CA ALA A 72 -7.71 -16.91 6.11
C ALA A 72 -7.73 -17.98 4.99
N LYS A 73 -6.64 -18.10 4.22
CA LYS A 73 -6.49 -19.13 3.20
C LYS A 73 -6.42 -20.53 3.82
N GLU A 74 -5.64 -20.72 4.89
CA GLU A 74 -5.51 -21.98 5.63
C GLU A 74 -6.88 -22.49 6.11
N ILE A 75 -7.69 -21.61 6.66
CA ILE A 75 -9.04 -21.97 7.15
C ILE A 75 -10.10 -21.93 6.04
N THR A 76 -9.71 -21.84 4.78
CA THR A 76 -10.58 -21.88 3.60
C THR A 76 -11.69 -20.81 3.63
N ALA A 77 -11.31 -19.54 3.89
CA ALA A 77 -12.24 -18.42 3.85
C ALA A 77 -12.79 -18.19 2.43
N ASP A 78 -14.09 -17.99 2.29
CA ASP A 78 -14.69 -17.54 1.03
C ASP A 78 -14.56 -16.03 0.86
N VAL A 79 -14.61 -15.29 1.97
CA VAL A 79 -14.42 -13.84 2.03
C VAL A 79 -13.59 -13.48 3.25
N LEU A 80 -12.57 -12.64 3.05
CA LEU A 80 -11.83 -11.98 4.11
C LEU A 80 -12.20 -10.51 4.16
N ILE A 81 -12.50 -10.00 5.35
CA ILE A 81 -12.66 -8.57 5.62
C ILE A 81 -11.51 -8.14 6.54
N THR A 82 -10.69 -7.18 6.13
CA THR A 82 -9.70 -6.55 7.02
C THR A 82 -10.34 -5.39 7.76
N PHE A 83 -10.13 -5.32 9.08
CA PHE A 83 -10.72 -4.34 9.98
C PHE A 83 -9.68 -3.88 11.02
N ASP A 84 -9.47 -2.58 11.18
CA ASP A 84 -8.42 -2.08 12.07
C ASP A 84 -8.88 -2.12 13.55
N ALA A 85 -7.93 -2.40 14.46
CA ALA A 85 -8.19 -2.55 15.91
C ALA A 85 -8.34 -1.21 16.66
N ASP A 86 -8.13 -0.06 16.02
CA ASP A 86 -8.09 1.27 16.65
C ASP A 86 -9.48 1.86 16.97
N GLY A 87 -10.53 1.18 16.57
CA GLY A 87 -11.92 1.59 16.81
C GLY A 87 -12.39 2.77 15.97
N GLN A 88 -11.66 3.20 14.96
CA GLN A 88 -12.05 4.31 14.08
C GLN A 88 -13.13 3.90 13.07
N HIS A 89 -13.19 2.63 12.68
CA HIS A 89 -14.16 2.11 11.72
C HIS A 89 -15.49 1.77 12.36
N ARG A 90 -16.58 2.06 11.64
CA ARG A 90 -17.93 1.70 12.06
C ARG A 90 -18.26 0.28 11.63
N ILE A 91 -18.74 -0.52 12.56
CA ILE A 91 -19.10 -1.92 12.32
C ILE A 91 -20.28 -2.05 11.33
N GLN A 92 -21.18 -1.07 11.33
CA GLN A 92 -22.30 -1.02 10.38
C GLN A 92 -21.83 -0.97 8.91
N ASP A 93 -20.64 -0.45 8.64
CA ASP A 93 -20.11 -0.35 7.30
C ASP A 93 -19.57 -1.69 6.76
N ILE A 94 -19.53 -2.76 7.59
CA ILE A 94 -19.09 -4.11 7.15
C ILE A 94 -20.00 -4.63 6.04
N ASN A 95 -21.31 -4.48 6.16
CA ASN A 95 -22.23 -4.91 5.11
C ASN A 95 -21.99 -4.14 3.81
N THR A 96 -21.65 -2.85 3.90
CA THR A 96 -21.37 -2.01 2.74
C THR A 96 -20.14 -2.48 1.97
N VAL A 97 -19.06 -2.89 2.65
CA VAL A 97 -17.86 -3.45 1.99
C VAL A 97 -18.04 -4.91 1.57
N LEU A 98 -18.96 -5.64 2.18
CA LEU A 98 -19.23 -7.05 1.90
C LEU A 98 -20.14 -7.23 0.67
N ASP A 99 -21.18 -6.42 0.54
CA ASP A 99 -22.23 -6.54 -0.46
C ASP A 99 -21.74 -6.73 -1.91
N PRO A 100 -20.76 -5.94 -2.45
CA PRO A 100 -20.33 -6.14 -3.82
C PRO A 100 -19.59 -7.47 -4.04
N ILE A 101 -18.96 -8.05 -3.01
CA ILE A 101 -18.41 -9.40 -3.06
C ILE A 101 -19.52 -10.44 -3.15
N LEU A 102 -20.56 -10.32 -2.31
CA LEU A 102 -21.69 -11.23 -2.29
C LEU A 102 -22.45 -11.24 -3.61
N LYS A 103 -22.58 -10.09 -4.23
CA LYS A 103 -23.23 -9.92 -5.56
C LYS A 103 -22.32 -10.30 -6.72
N ASN A 104 -21.08 -10.75 -6.45
CA ASN A 104 -20.08 -11.06 -7.44
C ASN A 104 -19.78 -9.87 -8.42
N GLU A 105 -19.90 -8.65 -7.95
CA GLU A 105 -19.61 -7.42 -8.70
C GLU A 105 -18.12 -7.03 -8.61
N ALA A 106 -17.44 -7.41 -7.51
CA ALA A 106 -16.04 -7.10 -7.26
C ALA A 106 -15.28 -8.30 -6.69
N ASP A 107 -13.96 -8.31 -6.88
CA ASP A 107 -13.04 -9.26 -6.27
C ASP A 107 -12.37 -8.63 -5.03
N ILE A 108 -12.23 -7.29 -5.03
CA ILE A 108 -11.74 -6.47 -3.91
C ILE A 108 -12.66 -5.26 -3.76
N VAL A 109 -13.08 -4.98 -2.53
CA VAL A 109 -13.84 -3.76 -2.20
C VAL A 109 -13.07 -2.95 -1.18
N ILE A 110 -12.93 -1.66 -1.44
CA ILE A 110 -12.25 -0.70 -0.56
C ILE A 110 -13.29 0.20 0.07
N GLY A 111 -13.32 0.27 1.40
CA GLY A 111 -14.09 1.27 2.11
C GLY A 111 -13.41 2.64 2.00
N SER A 112 -13.94 3.52 1.15
CA SER A 112 -13.38 4.84 0.92
C SER A 112 -13.94 5.90 1.87
N ARG A 113 -13.04 6.66 2.49
CA ARG A 113 -13.35 7.81 3.36
C ARG A 113 -13.76 9.05 2.57
N PHE A 114 -13.55 9.05 1.25
CA PHE A 114 -13.77 10.22 0.39
C PHE A 114 -15.04 10.16 -0.44
N LEU A 115 -15.71 9.02 -0.51
CA LEU A 115 -17.00 8.88 -1.19
C LEU A 115 -18.17 9.36 -0.33
N ASN A 116 -17.94 9.58 0.96
CA ASN A 116 -18.95 10.12 1.88
C ASN A 116 -18.50 11.50 2.40
N ASN A 117 -19.36 12.52 2.24
CA ASN A 117 -19.08 13.87 2.69
C ASN A 117 -19.14 14.05 4.22
N ASN A 118 -19.61 13.04 4.95
CA ASN A 118 -19.79 13.11 6.40
C ASN A 118 -18.52 12.75 7.21
N THR A 119 -17.44 12.32 6.55
CA THR A 119 -16.18 12.00 7.23
C THR A 119 -15.33 13.26 7.40
N LYS A 120 -15.13 13.68 8.65
CA LYS A 120 -14.27 14.83 8.99
C LYS A 120 -12.82 14.38 9.05
N ILE A 121 -12.10 14.41 7.93
CA ILE A 121 -10.68 14.06 7.86
C ILE A 121 -9.82 15.31 8.12
N PRO A 122 -8.84 15.28 9.04
CA PRO A 122 -7.89 16.37 9.22
C PRO A 122 -7.19 16.74 7.91
N LYS A 123 -7.02 18.05 7.63
CA LYS A 123 -6.51 18.55 6.34
C LYS A 123 -5.17 17.91 5.92
N TYR A 124 -4.21 17.79 6.85
CA TYR A 124 -2.90 17.19 6.59
C TYR A 124 -2.99 15.72 6.19
N ARG A 125 -3.87 14.91 6.86
CA ARG A 125 -4.12 13.51 6.49
C ARG A 125 -4.78 13.41 5.13
N LYS A 126 -5.73 14.28 4.84
CA LYS A 126 -6.42 14.33 3.54
C LYS A 126 -5.43 14.56 2.39
N VAL A 127 -4.51 15.52 2.55
CA VAL A 127 -3.46 15.79 1.55
C VAL A 127 -2.55 14.57 1.37
N GLY A 128 -2.03 14.01 2.47
CA GLY A 128 -1.17 12.82 2.40
C GLY A 128 -1.82 11.64 1.70
N ILE A 129 -3.05 11.27 2.10
CA ILE A 129 -3.79 10.16 1.49
C ILE A 129 -4.04 10.41 -0.01
N LYS A 130 -4.46 11.62 -0.40
CA LYS A 130 -4.70 11.97 -1.80
C LYS A 130 -3.43 11.91 -2.65
N THR A 131 -2.29 12.37 -2.12
CA THR A 131 -1.01 12.30 -2.81
C THR A 131 -0.61 10.85 -3.06
N ILE A 132 -0.65 10.00 -2.03
CA ILE A 132 -0.32 8.57 -2.17
C ILE A 132 -1.32 7.87 -3.11
N THR A 133 -2.61 8.18 -3.00
CA THR A 133 -3.64 7.64 -3.89
C THR A 133 -3.39 8.04 -5.34
N SER A 134 -2.96 9.28 -5.61
CA SER A 134 -2.62 9.75 -6.96
C SER A 134 -1.45 8.96 -7.55
N ILE A 135 -0.38 8.72 -6.75
CA ILE A 135 0.76 7.90 -7.17
C ILE A 135 0.32 6.46 -7.43
N THR A 136 -0.48 5.88 -6.54
CA THR A 136 -1.04 4.53 -6.70
C THR A 136 -1.87 4.43 -7.97
N ASN A 137 -2.76 5.37 -8.23
CA ASN A 137 -3.60 5.43 -9.42
C ASN A 137 -2.79 5.46 -10.72
N SER A 138 -1.71 6.24 -10.74
CA SER A 138 -0.77 6.27 -11.87
C SER A 138 -0.11 4.90 -12.10
N SER A 139 0.21 4.19 -11.01
CA SER A 139 0.86 2.86 -11.08
C SER A 139 -0.10 1.77 -11.57
N ILE A 140 -1.38 1.83 -11.19
CA ILE A 140 -2.38 0.79 -11.52
C ILE A 140 -3.25 1.15 -12.72
N GLY A 141 -3.19 2.37 -13.24
CA GLY A 141 -4.04 2.83 -14.36
C GLY A 141 -5.52 2.90 -14.02
N LYS A 142 -5.88 3.12 -12.75
CA LYS A 142 -7.27 3.24 -12.26
C LYS A 142 -7.45 4.55 -11.50
N LYS A 143 -8.71 4.97 -11.32
CA LYS A 143 -9.05 6.18 -10.55
C LYS A 143 -9.74 5.77 -9.24
N LEU A 144 -8.95 5.48 -8.22
CA LEU A 144 -9.44 5.27 -6.86
C LEU A 144 -9.47 6.59 -6.11
N SER A 145 -10.38 6.71 -5.16
CA SER A 145 -10.49 7.86 -4.27
C SER A 145 -9.68 7.69 -2.98
N ASP A 146 -9.50 6.42 -2.50
CA ASP A 146 -8.80 6.07 -1.26
C ASP A 146 -8.02 4.76 -1.35
N SER A 147 -6.80 4.80 -1.86
CA SER A 147 -5.93 3.63 -1.92
C SER A 147 -5.34 3.21 -0.57
N GLN A 148 -5.52 4.00 0.50
CA GLN A 148 -4.85 3.81 1.79
C GLN A 148 -5.76 3.28 2.89
N SER A 149 -7.06 3.11 2.64
CA SER A 149 -7.96 2.50 3.60
C SER A 149 -7.57 1.04 3.85
N GLY A 150 -7.46 0.65 5.13
CA GLY A 150 -7.24 -0.73 5.58
C GLY A 150 -8.54 -1.54 5.66
N PHE A 151 -9.69 -0.86 5.68
CA PHE A 151 -10.99 -1.51 5.72
C PHE A 151 -11.42 -1.97 4.32
N ARG A 152 -11.24 -3.25 4.06
CA ARG A 152 -11.45 -3.87 2.75
C ARG A 152 -12.08 -5.24 2.86
N SER A 153 -12.73 -5.70 1.79
CA SER A 153 -13.12 -7.09 1.62
C SER A 153 -12.46 -7.70 0.39
N TYR A 154 -12.19 -9.00 0.48
CA TYR A 154 -11.50 -9.79 -0.54
C TYR A 154 -12.24 -11.11 -0.73
N ASN A 155 -12.55 -11.49 -1.96
CA ASN A 155 -13.11 -12.80 -2.25
C ASN A 155 -12.04 -13.90 -2.27
N LYS A 156 -12.47 -15.15 -2.33
CA LYS A 156 -11.59 -16.33 -2.39
C LYS A 156 -10.57 -16.26 -3.54
N LYS A 157 -11.02 -15.81 -4.73
CA LYS A 157 -10.14 -15.65 -5.89
C LYS A 157 -8.97 -14.71 -5.61
N THR A 158 -9.22 -13.64 -4.85
CA THR A 158 -8.17 -12.70 -4.41
C THR A 158 -7.22 -13.37 -3.42
N LEU A 159 -7.73 -14.11 -2.43
CA LEU A 159 -6.91 -14.81 -1.43
C LEU A 159 -6.02 -15.87 -2.06
N ASP A 160 -6.49 -16.54 -3.12
CA ASP A 160 -5.73 -17.55 -3.83
C ASP A 160 -4.58 -16.95 -4.67
N LYS A 161 -4.80 -15.77 -5.25
CA LYS A 161 -3.86 -15.14 -6.17
C LYS A 161 -2.89 -14.15 -5.52
N ILE A 162 -3.29 -13.52 -4.42
CA ILE A 162 -2.50 -12.45 -3.78
C ILE A 162 -2.00 -12.92 -2.41
N ILE A 163 -0.68 -12.87 -2.27
CA ILE A 163 -0.01 -12.95 -0.96
C ILE A 163 0.77 -11.65 -0.78
N PRO A 164 0.40 -10.82 0.21
CA PRO A 164 1.16 -9.61 0.53
C PRO A 164 2.59 -9.95 0.97
N SER A 165 3.57 -9.11 0.62
CA SER A 165 4.98 -9.29 0.95
C SER A 165 5.60 -8.08 1.65
N GLU A 166 4.97 -6.91 1.54
CA GLU A 166 5.40 -5.69 2.22
C GLU A 166 5.07 -5.76 3.71
N SER A 167 6.05 -5.47 4.56
CA SER A 167 5.88 -5.50 6.02
C SER A 167 5.29 -4.21 6.58
N GLY A 168 5.46 -3.09 5.88
CA GLY A 168 5.01 -1.77 6.32
C GLY A 168 3.63 -1.38 5.79
N MET A 169 3.34 -0.07 5.90
CA MET A 169 2.06 0.51 5.47
C MET A 169 1.85 0.52 3.94
N GLY A 170 2.90 0.27 3.17
CA GLY A 170 2.82 0.13 1.71
C GLY A 170 2.04 -1.09 1.22
N VAL A 171 1.71 -2.03 2.11
CA VAL A 171 0.92 -3.24 1.81
C VAL A 171 -0.40 -2.91 1.10
N SER A 172 -1.04 -1.81 1.48
CA SER A 172 -2.29 -1.35 0.84
C SER A 172 -2.12 -1.07 -0.65
N THR A 173 -1.02 -0.44 -1.03
CA THR A 173 -0.65 -0.16 -2.43
C THR A 173 -0.18 -1.42 -3.14
N GLU A 174 0.63 -2.26 -2.49
CA GLU A 174 1.10 -3.54 -3.03
C GLU A 174 -0.06 -4.44 -3.45
N ILE A 175 -1.06 -4.62 -2.58
CA ILE A 175 -2.24 -5.44 -2.88
C ILE A 175 -2.94 -4.92 -4.15
N LEU A 176 -3.10 -3.60 -4.31
CA LEU A 176 -3.76 -3.01 -5.48
C LEU A 176 -2.95 -3.19 -6.76
N ILE A 177 -1.63 -3.08 -6.69
CA ILE A 177 -0.74 -3.33 -7.83
C ILE A 177 -0.83 -4.80 -8.25
N LYS A 178 -0.72 -5.75 -7.30
CA LYS A 178 -0.88 -7.19 -7.55
C LYS A 178 -2.27 -7.52 -8.12
N ALA A 179 -3.32 -6.92 -7.56
CA ALA A 179 -4.69 -7.13 -8.02
C ALA A 179 -4.90 -6.68 -9.47
N THR A 180 -4.31 -5.56 -9.85
CA THR A 180 -4.40 -5.04 -11.21
C THR A 180 -3.69 -5.96 -12.20
N LYS A 181 -2.53 -6.53 -11.83
CA LYS A 181 -1.82 -7.52 -12.65
C LYS A 181 -2.62 -8.80 -12.86
N GLU A 182 -3.27 -9.27 -11.79
CA GLU A 182 -4.15 -10.45 -11.83
C GLU A 182 -5.51 -10.16 -12.47
N LYS A 183 -5.72 -8.95 -13.02
CA LYS A 183 -6.97 -8.49 -13.64
C LYS A 183 -8.19 -8.65 -12.72
N LEU A 184 -7.99 -8.44 -11.40
CA LEU A 184 -9.07 -8.48 -10.43
C LEU A 184 -9.91 -7.20 -10.50
N ARG A 185 -11.21 -7.37 -10.24
CA ARG A 185 -12.17 -6.26 -10.20
C ARG A 185 -12.07 -5.56 -8.85
N ILE A 186 -11.71 -4.28 -8.87
CA ILE A 186 -11.58 -3.44 -7.68
C ILE A 186 -12.66 -2.39 -7.72
N THR A 187 -13.41 -2.24 -6.65
CA THR A 187 -14.42 -1.18 -6.47
C THR A 187 -14.25 -0.47 -5.13
N GLU A 188 -14.86 0.69 -5.00
CA GLU A 188 -14.90 1.47 -3.76
C GLU A 188 -16.34 1.67 -3.30
N VAL A 189 -16.53 1.64 -1.99
CA VAL A 189 -17.81 1.94 -1.33
C VAL A 189 -17.61 2.99 -0.25
N PRO A 190 -18.61 3.84 0.05
CA PRO A 190 -18.47 4.86 1.08
C PRO A 190 -18.45 4.23 2.48
N ILE A 191 -17.53 4.70 3.32
CA ILE A 191 -17.49 4.38 4.76
C ILE A 191 -17.37 5.66 5.59
N ILE A 192 -17.70 5.56 6.87
CA ILE A 192 -17.52 6.64 7.83
C ILE A 192 -16.43 6.26 8.82
N VAL A 193 -15.45 7.14 8.99
CA VAL A 193 -14.36 6.96 9.97
C VAL A 193 -14.45 8.07 11.01
N SER A 194 -14.42 7.68 12.28
CA SER A 194 -14.38 8.62 13.41
C SER A 194 -12.94 8.89 13.79
N TYR A 195 -12.56 10.17 13.84
CA TYR A 195 -11.25 10.62 14.31
C TYR A 195 -11.34 11.25 15.71
N GLU A 196 -12.40 10.96 16.46
CA GLU A 196 -12.60 11.46 17.82
C GLU A 196 -11.80 10.58 18.80
N GLY A 197 -10.82 11.20 19.47
CA GLY A 197 -9.93 10.57 20.45
C GLY A 197 -8.46 10.48 20.00
N ASN A 198 -7.54 10.45 20.98
CA ASN A 198 -6.09 10.27 20.76
C ASN A 198 -5.74 8.79 20.46
N THR A 199 -6.33 8.22 19.42
CA THR A 199 -6.22 6.79 19.10
C THR A 199 -5.08 6.45 18.14
N SER A 200 -4.34 7.43 17.63
CA SER A 200 -3.23 7.18 16.69
C SER A 200 -1.92 7.09 17.43
N THR A 201 -1.41 5.90 17.64
CA THR A 201 -0.10 5.60 18.25
C THR A 201 1.10 5.92 17.35
N HIS A 202 0.87 6.30 16.09
CA HIS A 202 1.94 6.57 15.12
C HIS A 202 2.10 8.05 14.78
N ASN A 203 3.35 8.52 14.70
CA ASN A 203 3.68 9.86 14.23
C ASN A 203 3.26 10.01 12.74
N PRO A 204 2.35 10.94 12.39
CA PRO A 204 1.79 11.04 11.04
C PRO A 204 2.83 11.28 9.94
N ILE A 205 3.94 11.95 10.26
CA ILE A 205 5.01 12.29 9.30
C ILE A 205 5.84 11.06 8.96
N SER A 206 6.26 10.27 9.96
CA SER A 206 7.04 9.04 9.74
C SER A 206 6.20 7.98 9.01
N HIS A 207 4.92 7.91 9.31
CA HIS A 207 3.96 7.04 8.63
C HIS A 207 3.81 7.41 7.14
N GLY A 208 3.56 8.69 6.84
CA GLY A 208 3.45 9.17 5.46
C GLY A 208 4.73 8.90 4.65
N MET A 209 5.90 9.14 5.23
CA MET A 209 7.19 8.88 4.58
C MET A 209 7.39 7.39 4.29
N SER A 210 7.07 6.51 5.25
CA SER A 210 7.15 5.06 5.05
C SER A 210 6.29 4.58 3.89
N VAL A 211 5.05 5.06 3.78
CA VAL A 211 4.15 4.71 2.68
C VAL A 211 4.66 5.22 1.34
N ILE A 212 5.17 6.46 1.28
CA ILE A 212 5.77 7.02 0.05
C ILE A 212 6.95 6.16 -0.40
N LEU A 213 7.89 5.85 0.51
CA LEU A 213 9.06 5.04 0.19
C LEU A 213 8.67 3.63 -0.29
N SER A 214 7.71 2.99 0.37
CA SER A 214 7.20 1.67 -0.05
C SER A 214 6.53 1.74 -1.42
N THR A 215 5.72 2.76 -1.68
CA THR A 215 5.06 2.95 -2.98
C THR A 215 6.10 3.19 -4.08
N MET A 216 7.10 4.03 -3.82
CA MET A 216 8.22 4.28 -4.74
C MET A 216 9.00 2.98 -5.02
N LYS A 217 9.33 2.20 -3.98
CA LYS A 217 9.99 0.90 -4.11
C LYS A 217 9.22 -0.03 -5.03
N PHE A 218 7.90 -0.22 -4.80
CA PHE A 218 7.08 -1.08 -5.65
C PHE A 218 6.97 -0.57 -7.07
N THR A 219 6.73 0.73 -7.26
CA THR A 219 6.62 1.32 -8.59
C THR A 219 7.94 1.22 -9.36
N SER A 220 9.07 1.41 -8.68
CA SER A 220 10.41 1.30 -9.28
C SER A 220 10.74 -0.12 -9.75
N ILE A 221 10.29 -1.15 -9.02
CA ILE A 221 10.45 -2.56 -9.39
C ILE A 221 9.48 -2.95 -10.51
N GLU A 222 8.23 -2.49 -10.44
CA GLU A 222 7.19 -2.89 -11.36
C GLU A 222 7.29 -2.25 -12.75
N ARG A 223 7.74 -1.00 -12.81
CA ARG A 223 7.89 -0.20 -14.04
C ARG A 223 9.24 0.52 -14.08
N PRO A 224 10.36 -0.22 -14.07
CA PRO A 224 11.68 0.38 -13.96
C PRO A 224 12.01 1.31 -15.14
N LEU A 225 11.60 0.96 -16.36
CA LEU A 225 11.80 1.79 -17.54
C LEU A 225 11.09 3.14 -17.46
N THR A 226 9.89 3.18 -16.87
CA THR A 226 9.14 4.43 -16.69
C THR A 226 9.71 5.24 -15.52
N PHE A 227 10.04 4.58 -14.42
CA PHE A 227 10.46 5.23 -13.18
C PHE A 227 11.88 5.80 -13.26
N TYR A 228 12.83 5.07 -13.84
CA TYR A 228 14.21 5.50 -14.00
C TYR A 228 14.51 5.95 -15.44
N GLY A 229 13.91 5.33 -16.45
CA GLY A 229 14.22 5.61 -17.86
C GLY A 229 13.80 7.01 -18.29
N ILE A 230 12.58 7.45 -17.96
CA ILE A 230 12.11 8.79 -18.36
C ILE A 230 12.95 9.89 -17.72
N PRO A 231 13.19 9.94 -16.39
CA PRO A 231 14.08 10.93 -15.80
C PRO A 231 15.51 10.83 -16.36
N GLY A 232 15.98 9.61 -16.63
CA GLY A 232 17.29 9.38 -17.23
C GLY A 232 17.45 10.04 -18.62
N ILE A 233 16.47 9.85 -19.50
CA ILE A 233 16.44 10.48 -20.83
C ILE A 233 16.40 12.00 -20.71
N ILE A 234 15.58 12.54 -19.81
CA ILE A 234 15.45 14.00 -19.60
C ILE A 234 16.80 14.58 -19.15
N LEU A 235 17.41 14.00 -18.10
CA LEU A 235 18.70 14.47 -17.60
C LEU A 235 19.82 14.34 -18.63
N PHE A 236 19.86 13.25 -19.37
CA PHE A 236 20.81 13.04 -20.45
C PHE A 236 20.67 14.10 -21.55
N SER A 237 19.43 14.39 -21.96
CA SER A 237 19.14 15.41 -22.99
C SER A 237 19.52 16.82 -22.52
N ILE A 238 19.21 17.16 -21.26
CA ILE A 238 19.62 18.43 -20.63
C ILE A 238 21.15 18.53 -20.62
N GLY A 239 21.83 17.47 -20.22
CA GLY A 239 23.28 17.44 -20.18
C GLY A 239 23.92 17.63 -21.57
N LEU A 240 23.39 16.96 -22.61
CA LEU A 240 23.84 17.15 -23.99
C LEU A 240 23.60 18.58 -24.46
N PHE A 241 22.48 19.19 -24.14
CA PHE A 241 22.23 20.60 -24.47
C PHE A 241 23.30 21.51 -23.89
N PHE A 242 23.60 21.39 -22.58
CA PHE A 242 24.63 22.21 -21.95
C PHE A 242 26.03 21.93 -22.49
N MET A 243 26.36 20.69 -22.86
CA MET A 243 27.66 20.36 -23.50
C MET A 243 27.80 21.03 -24.88
N VAL A 244 26.76 20.93 -25.71
CA VAL A 244 26.75 21.61 -27.01
C VAL A 244 26.90 23.13 -26.85
N TRP A 245 26.14 23.70 -25.90
CA TRP A 245 26.22 25.13 -25.59
C TRP A 245 27.62 25.54 -25.13
N THR A 246 28.28 24.76 -24.28
CA THR A 246 29.66 24.98 -23.86
C THR A 246 30.60 24.98 -25.05
N LEU A 247 30.47 24.04 -26.02
CA LEU A 247 31.28 23.97 -27.21
C LEU A 247 31.10 25.21 -28.13
N GLN A 248 29.87 25.73 -28.26
CA GLN A 248 29.59 26.95 -29.00
C GLN A 248 30.30 28.15 -28.39
N ILE A 249 30.15 28.35 -27.04
CA ILE A 249 30.84 29.45 -26.34
C ILE A 249 32.37 29.32 -26.51
N PHE A 250 32.90 28.10 -26.38
CA PHE A 250 34.35 27.88 -26.56
C PHE A 250 34.81 28.19 -28.00
N SER A 251 34.02 27.88 -29.00
CA SER A 251 34.31 28.18 -30.41
C SER A 251 34.45 29.70 -30.65
N GLU A 252 33.61 30.51 -30.00
CA GLU A 252 33.59 31.96 -30.15
C GLU A 252 34.62 32.68 -29.27
N SER A 253 34.68 32.32 -27.99
CA SER A 253 35.43 33.06 -26.97
C SER A 253 36.78 32.41 -26.60
N ARG A 254 37.03 31.15 -27.02
CA ARG A 254 38.18 30.32 -26.58
C ARG A 254 38.27 30.17 -25.06
N GLN A 255 37.17 30.44 -24.33
CA GLN A 255 37.08 30.30 -22.88
C GLN A 255 36.08 29.20 -22.50
N ILE A 256 36.43 28.39 -21.49
CA ILE A 256 35.54 27.37 -20.94
C ILE A 256 34.77 27.99 -19.79
N VAL A 257 33.42 28.00 -19.89
CA VAL A 257 32.56 28.41 -18.80
C VAL A 257 32.35 27.21 -17.87
N THR A 258 33.21 27.12 -16.85
CA THR A 258 33.32 25.97 -15.96
C THR A 258 31.97 25.54 -15.37
N ASN A 259 31.13 26.48 -14.93
CA ASN A 259 29.82 26.17 -14.30
C ASN A 259 28.87 25.45 -15.26
N ILE A 260 28.77 25.93 -16.52
CA ILE A 260 27.89 25.32 -17.54
C ILE A 260 28.46 23.94 -17.93
N THR A 261 29.74 23.80 -18.07
CA THR A 261 30.42 22.54 -18.39
C THR A 261 30.18 21.49 -17.31
N LEU A 262 30.32 21.86 -16.03
CA LEU A 262 30.06 20.96 -14.91
C LEU A 262 28.60 20.52 -14.83
N ILE A 263 27.65 21.42 -15.06
CA ILE A 263 26.21 21.07 -15.13
C ILE A 263 25.98 20.08 -16.27
N GLY A 264 26.58 20.31 -17.46
CA GLY A 264 26.44 19.43 -18.61
C GLY A 264 26.97 18.02 -18.32
N ILE A 265 28.22 17.90 -17.86
CA ILE A 265 28.86 16.62 -17.54
C ILE A 265 28.06 15.89 -16.41
N GLY A 266 27.77 16.61 -15.32
CA GLY A 266 27.03 16.03 -14.20
C GLY A 266 25.66 15.50 -14.61
N SER A 267 24.91 16.26 -15.42
CA SER A 267 23.60 15.83 -15.92
C SER A 267 23.69 14.61 -16.84
N VAL A 268 24.69 14.55 -17.74
CA VAL A 268 24.92 13.37 -18.59
C VAL A 268 25.22 12.15 -17.73
N MET A 269 26.15 12.27 -16.77
CA MET A 269 26.56 11.16 -15.92
C MET A 269 25.36 10.61 -15.11
N ILE A 270 24.60 11.50 -14.48
CA ILE A 270 23.41 11.09 -13.72
C ILE A 270 22.36 10.47 -14.66
N GLY A 271 22.14 11.05 -15.84
CA GLY A 271 21.23 10.51 -16.85
C GLY A 271 21.61 9.09 -17.26
N ILE A 272 22.89 8.83 -17.54
CA ILE A 272 23.40 7.48 -17.87
C ILE A 272 23.19 6.51 -16.69
N LEU A 273 23.48 6.91 -15.45
CA LEU A 273 23.26 6.06 -14.28
C LEU A 273 21.78 5.66 -14.13
N PHE A 274 20.86 6.59 -14.35
CA PHE A 274 19.43 6.31 -14.33
C PHE A 274 19.02 5.34 -15.44
N LEU A 275 19.52 5.52 -16.66
CA LEU A 275 19.25 4.62 -17.79
C LEU A 275 19.79 3.21 -17.56
N MET A 276 21.03 3.10 -17.06
CA MET A 276 21.61 1.79 -16.69
C MET A 276 20.79 1.10 -15.61
N THR A 277 20.38 1.83 -14.56
CA THR A 277 19.52 1.30 -13.51
C THR A 277 18.18 0.81 -14.07
N ALA A 278 17.55 1.57 -14.97
CA ALA A 278 16.31 1.18 -15.64
C ALA A 278 16.45 -0.15 -16.38
N ILE A 279 17.53 -0.32 -17.16
CA ILE A 279 17.79 -1.52 -17.96
C ILE A 279 18.09 -2.73 -17.06
N ILE A 280 18.96 -2.55 -16.06
CA ILE A 280 19.35 -3.64 -15.14
C ILE A 280 18.12 -4.15 -14.37
N LEU A 281 17.33 -3.24 -13.79
CA LEU A 281 16.12 -3.63 -13.07
C LEU A 281 15.09 -4.27 -13.99
N TYR A 282 14.90 -3.76 -15.20
CA TYR A 282 13.99 -4.36 -16.19
C TYR A 282 14.40 -5.79 -16.52
N SER A 283 15.69 -6.00 -16.83
CA SER A 283 16.22 -7.33 -17.14
C SER A 283 16.07 -8.29 -15.96
N THR A 284 16.44 -7.85 -14.74
CA THR A 284 16.34 -8.68 -13.53
C THR A 284 14.89 -9.09 -13.24
N VAL A 285 13.96 -8.14 -13.31
CA VAL A 285 12.53 -8.40 -13.08
C VAL A 285 11.96 -9.33 -14.16
N SER A 286 12.39 -9.18 -15.42
CA SER A 286 11.95 -10.05 -16.51
C SER A 286 12.38 -11.50 -16.30
N VAL A 287 13.63 -11.74 -15.91
CA VAL A 287 14.15 -13.11 -15.62
C VAL A 287 13.43 -13.74 -14.43
N VAL A 288 13.16 -12.96 -13.37
CA VAL A 288 12.43 -13.48 -12.19
C VAL A 288 10.98 -13.84 -12.54
N ARG A 289 10.34 -13.08 -13.44
CA ARG A 289 8.97 -13.37 -13.91
C ARG A 289 8.93 -14.65 -14.74
N GLU A 290 9.85 -14.81 -15.67
CA GLU A 290 9.95 -16.00 -16.52
C GLU A 290 10.09 -17.28 -15.69
N LYS A 291 10.95 -17.28 -14.65
CA LYS A 291 11.11 -18.42 -13.72
C LYS A 291 9.88 -18.74 -12.87
N ARG A 292 8.92 -17.84 -12.76
CA ARG A 292 7.71 -18.04 -11.97
C ARG A 292 6.56 -18.63 -12.79
N ASP A 293 6.63 -18.51 -14.10
CA ASP A 293 5.62 -19.00 -15.03
C ASP A 293 5.93 -20.46 -15.49
N TYR A 294 7.07 -21.02 -15.04
CA TYR A 294 7.47 -22.42 -15.09
C TYR A 294 7.37 -23.05 -13.68
#